data_8fda2184a4deb1e22c4315486a27a8bf
#
_entry.id   8fda2184a4deb1e22c4315486a27a8bf
#
_cell.length_a   1.000
_cell.length_b   1.000
_cell.length_c   1.000
_cell.angle_alpha   90.00
_cell.angle_beta   90.00
_cell.angle_gamma   90.00
#
_symmetry.space_group_name_H-M   'P 1'
#
loop_
_entity.id
_entity.type
_entity.pdbx_description
1 polymer ?
#
loop_
_entity_poly.entity_id
_entity_poly.type
_entity_poly.pdbx_seq_one_letter_code
_entity_poly.pdbx_strand_id
1 'polypeptide(L)'
;MVAAKDIDNASELDTMLTLMQEMVIQYVRQGQNETGPVVTFQRPEQLYKAMDFSLPTQGTGIEGTFELIKSTLKYSVNSWNPRFMDKLYAGTNPIGVISELLLAVLNSNVHVYHVSPVFTLMEIEVTKAVGRLLNMGENSGGLLCPGGSASNLLALVTARNKLFPMIKSEGYFPRPMNPAASYGKLTVFTSLHSHYSIDKSAQVLGLGTDNIVKVPVDDIGRMQVDELERLLLLSIEKGETPFFINATAGTTVLGAFDPIRKISALAKKYNCWLHVDGSWGGTAIFSDKVRTERDWFDGSELADTFTLNPHKLLGVPLQCSMLITPHHGHLLFAKANSLRADYLFHGNPYDLGAGTIGCGRRPDAAKVFLAWKFYGQQGLGARVDRALTSAEEFTRLVKQRSSFVLVKDPSPFLQICFWFVPPQLAEAGKDIDLSMVTRELHRRVNQSGEFMVDHAPLVGKPDFFRIVVNAPTVNLHRDLERLLDAIEEANATVDWSTVQC
;
A
#
# COMPACT_ATOMS: atom_id res chain seq x y z
N MET A 1 -13.96 -39.40 -30.74
CA MET A 1 -14.86 -38.45 -30.07
C MET A 1 -15.01 -38.95 -28.64
N VAL A 2 -14.33 -38.33 -27.68
CA VAL A 2 -14.58 -38.57 -26.26
C VAL A 2 -15.95 -37.99 -26.01
N ALA A 3 -16.94 -38.80 -25.61
CA ALA A 3 -18.24 -38.34 -25.18
C ALA A 3 -18.01 -37.23 -24.12
N ALA A 4 -18.67 -36.09 -24.31
CA ALA A 4 -18.68 -35.07 -23.26
C ALA A 4 -19.25 -35.75 -22.01
N LYS A 5 -18.40 -36.04 -21.02
CA LYS A 5 -18.87 -36.37 -19.68
C LYS A 5 -19.75 -35.22 -19.27
N ASP A 6 -20.95 -35.48 -18.78
CA ASP A 6 -21.76 -34.47 -18.13
C ASP A 6 -20.87 -33.81 -17.05
N ILE A 7 -20.52 -32.53 -17.26
CA ILE A 7 -19.65 -31.79 -16.34
C ILE A 7 -20.52 -31.43 -15.13
N ASP A 8 -20.36 -32.16 -14.04
CA ASP A 8 -20.96 -31.80 -12.75
C ASP A 8 -19.98 -30.89 -11.97
N ASN A 9 -20.00 -29.60 -12.33
CA ASN A 9 -19.19 -28.59 -11.68
C ASN A 9 -19.43 -28.50 -10.16
N ALA A 10 -20.62 -28.82 -9.69
CA ALA A 10 -20.96 -28.73 -8.26
C ALA A 10 -20.26 -29.83 -7.46
N SER A 11 -20.33 -31.08 -7.91
CA SER A 11 -19.65 -32.20 -7.25
C SER A 11 -18.12 -32.09 -7.31
N GLU A 12 -17.57 -31.58 -8.44
CA GLU A 12 -16.14 -31.36 -8.57
C GLU A 12 -15.67 -30.24 -7.62
N LEU A 13 -16.43 -29.14 -7.54
CA LEU A 13 -16.16 -28.04 -6.63
C LEU A 13 -16.26 -28.45 -5.17
N ASP A 14 -17.25 -29.24 -4.76
CA ASP A 14 -17.43 -29.74 -3.41
C ASP A 14 -16.20 -30.57 -2.97
N THR A 15 -15.73 -31.46 -3.83
CA THR A 15 -14.50 -32.23 -3.57
C THR A 15 -13.29 -31.33 -3.38
N MET A 16 -13.09 -30.37 -4.28
CA MET A 16 -11.96 -29.44 -4.20
C MET A 16 -12.01 -28.52 -2.98
N LEU A 17 -13.19 -28.00 -2.63
CA LEU A 17 -13.37 -27.14 -1.45
C LEU A 17 -13.10 -27.91 -0.16
N THR A 18 -13.53 -29.17 -0.06
CA THR A 18 -13.25 -30.03 1.11
C THR A 18 -11.76 -30.20 1.33
N LEU A 19 -11.01 -30.55 0.27
CA LEU A 19 -9.56 -30.69 0.34
C LEU A 19 -8.89 -29.35 0.66
N MET A 20 -9.29 -28.26 0.03
CA MET A 20 -8.71 -26.93 0.22
C MET A 20 -8.95 -26.38 1.62
N GLN A 21 -10.13 -26.62 2.20
CA GLN A 21 -10.46 -26.17 3.55
C GLN A 21 -9.46 -26.72 4.59
N GLU A 22 -9.16 -28.00 4.51
CA GLU A 22 -8.24 -28.66 5.44
C GLU A 22 -6.83 -28.03 5.35
N MET A 23 -6.33 -27.87 4.11
CA MET A 23 -5.02 -27.30 3.83
C MET A 23 -4.90 -25.85 4.30
N VAL A 24 -5.91 -25.01 4.01
CA VAL A 24 -5.93 -23.59 4.38
C VAL A 24 -5.94 -23.43 5.90
N ILE A 25 -6.78 -24.18 6.61
CA ILE A 25 -6.84 -24.11 8.09
C ILE A 25 -5.52 -24.54 8.71
N GLN A 26 -4.92 -25.62 8.18
CA GLN A 26 -3.62 -26.09 8.64
C GLN A 26 -2.51 -25.02 8.40
N TYR A 27 -2.49 -24.42 7.22
CA TYR A 27 -1.52 -23.37 6.87
C TYR A 27 -1.62 -22.14 7.76
N VAL A 28 -2.85 -21.67 8.04
CA VAL A 28 -3.08 -20.54 8.95
C VAL A 28 -2.62 -20.88 10.36
N ARG A 29 -2.96 -22.08 10.86
CA ARG A 29 -2.49 -22.55 12.19
C ARG A 29 -0.97 -22.64 12.27
N GLN A 30 -0.31 -23.15 11.23
CA GLN A 30 1.15 -23.21 11.18
C GLN A 30 1.77 -21.81 11.20
N GLY A 31 1.20 -20.84 10.49
CA GLY A 31 1.65 -19.45 10.54
C GLY A 31 1.56 -18.83 11.93
N GLN A 32 0.58 -19.21 12.73
CA GLN A 32 0.36 -18.69 14.08
C GLN A 32 1.14 -19.43 15.16
N ASN A 33 1.77 -20.56 14.85
CA ASN A 33 2.59 -21.31 15.78
C ASN A 33 3.90 -20.59 16.12
N GLU A 34 4.32 -20.71 17.39
CA GLU A 34 5.52 -20.05 17.91
C GLU A 34 6.82 -20.45 17.23
N THR A 35 6.89 -21.66 16.69
CA THR A 35 8.10 -22.24 16.09
C THR A 35 8.03 -22.41 14.56
N GLY A 36 6.92 -22.03 13.94
CA GLY A 36 6.76 -22.13 12.48
C GLY A 36 7.60 -21.10 11.75
N PRO A 37 8.29 -21.48 10.65
CA PRO A 37 9.01 -20.51 9.84
C PRO A 37 8.05 -19.56 9.10
N VAL A 38 8.51 -18.34 8.83
CA VAL A 38 7.82 -17.41 7.93
C VAL A 38 7.94 -17.91 6.50
N VAL A 39 9.08 -18.50 6.16
CA VAL A 39 9.33 -19.05 4.83
C VAL A 39 10.33 -20.21 4.90
N THR A 40 10.09 -21.27 4.12
CA THR A 40 11.11 -22.27 3.82
C THR A 40 11.99 -21.71 2.70
N PHE A 41 13.00 -20.92 3.10
CA PHE A 41 13.83 -20.18 2.15
C PHE A 41 14.51 -21.13 1.15
N GLN A 42 14.36 -20.83 -0.14
CA GLN A 42 15.01 -21.51 -1.25
C GLN A 42 15.51 -20.48 -2.26
N ARG A 43 16.68 -20.70 -2.85
CA ARG A 43 17.11 -19.92 -4.01
C ARG A 43 16.29 -20.33 -5.25
N PRO A 44 16.19 -19.46 -6.27
CA PRO A 44 15.38 -19.76 -7.46
C PRO A 44 15.73 -21.13 -8.10
N GLU A 45 17.01 -21.45 -8.21
CA GLU A 45 17.48 -22.72 -8.82
C GLU A 45 17.09 -23.93 -7.97
N GLN A 46 16.99 -23.78 -6.66
CA GLN A 46 16.53 -24.83 -5.73
C GLN A 46 15.02 -25.00 -5.83
N LEU A 47 14.28 -23.88 -5.93
CA LEU A 47 12.82 -23.90 -6.14
C LEU A 47 12.45 -24.59 -7.46
N TYR A 48 13.15 -24.29 -8.56
CA TYR A 48 12.95 -24.96 -9.86
C TYR A 48 13.22 -26.47 -9.81
N LYS A 49 14.08 -26.94 -8.88
CA LYS A 49 14.30 -28.37 -8.65
C LYS A 49 13.26 -29.01 -7.73
N ALA A 50 12.73 -28.23 -6.80
CA ALA A 50 11.78 -28.70 -5.79
C ALA A 50 10.32 -28.72 -6.27
N MET A 51 10.00 -27.93 -7.29
CA MET A 51 8.66 -27.78 -7.85
C MET A 51 8.69 -27.84 -9.37
N ASP A 52 7.69 -28.49 -9.96
CA ASP A 52 7.51 -28.51 -11.41
C ASP A 52 6.71 -27.27 -11.85
N PHE A 53 7.35 -26.38 -12.60
CA PHE A 53 6.74 -25.18 -13.19
C PHE A 53 6.39 -25.37 -14.67
N SER A 54 6.54 -26.58 -15.23
CA SER A 54 6.18 -26.86 -16.61
C SER A 54 4.64 -26.81 -16.80
N LEU A 55 4.24 -26.51 -18.01
CA LEU A 55 2.82 -26.50 -18.39
C LEU A 55 2.54 -27.75 -19.22
N PRO A 56 1.91 -28.79 -18.65
CA PRO A 56 1.72 -30.07 -19.33
C PRO A 56 0.65 -29.99 -20.40
N THR A 57 0.79 -30.78 -21.46
CA THR A 57 -0.24 -30.92 -22.52
C THR A 57 -1.48 -31.67 -22.02
N GLN A 58 -1.30 -32.59 -21.07
CA GLN A 58 -2.39 -33.31 -20.41
C GLN A 58 -2.48 -32.88 -18.95
N GLY A 59 -3.69 -32.54 -18.48
CA GLY A 59 -3.93 -32.13 -17.09
C GLY A 59 -3.59 -33.25 -16.09
N THR A 60 -3.12 -32.83 -14.90
CA THR A 60 -2.76 -33.72 -13.79
C THR A 60 -3.93 -34.12 -12.88
N GLY A 61 -5.12 -33.60 -13.17
CA GLY A 61 -6.35 -33.86 -12.39
C GLY A 61 -6.29 -33.24 -10.98
N ILE A 62 -7.23 -33.64 -10.13
CA ILE A 62 -7.34 -33.13 -8.76
C ILE A 62 -6.08 -33.49 -7.95
N GLU A 63 -5.64 -34.74 -8.00
CA GLU A 63 -4.50 -35.22 -7.22
C GLU A 63 -3.23 -34.43 -7.50
N GLY A 64 -2.80 -34.36 -8.78
CA GLY A 64 -1.58 -33.62 -9.14
C GLY A 64 -1.68 -32.12 -8.86
N THR A 65 -2.88 -31.53 -9.05
CA THR A 65 -3.12 -30.11 -8.72
C THR A 65 -2.99 -29.84 -7.21
N PHE A 66 -3.52 -30.71 -6.37
CA PHE A 66 -3.46 -30.54 -4.92
C PHE A 66 -2.06 -30.81 -4.34
N GLU A 67 -1.28 -31.71 -4.94
CA GLU A 67 0.14 -31.84 -4.59
C GLU A 67 0.96 -30.58 -4.96
N LEU A 68 0.65 -29.94 -6.09
CA LEU A 68 1.25 -28.65 -6.43
C LEU A 68 0.82 -27.55 -5.45
N ILE A 69 -0.45 -27.50 -5.03
CA ILE A 69 -0.92 -26.56 -4.01
C ILE A 69 -0.20 -26.76 -2.67
N LYS A 70 -0.01 -27.99 -2.21
CA LYS A 70 0.78 -28.29 -1.01
C LYS A 70 2.19 -27.73 -1.09
N SER A 71 2.85 -27.97 -2.22
CA SER A 71 4.19 -27.46 -2.49
C SER A 71 4.22 -25.93 -2.53
N THR A 72 3.21 -25.31 -3.14
CA THR A 72 3.04 -23.86 -3.18
C THR A 72 2.92 -23.29 -1.76
N LEU A 73 2.07 -23.87 -0.90
CA LEU A 73 1.94 -23.43 0.50
C LEU A 73 3.24 -23.59 1.28
N LYS A 74 3.97 -24.71 1.06
CA LYS A 74 5.23 -25.01 1.75
C LYS A 74 6.33 -23.98 1.47
N TYR A 75 6.48 -23.55 0.20
CA TYR A 75 7.57 -22.67 -0.22
C TYR A 75 7.18 -21.21 -0.32
N SER A 76 5.90 -20.88 -0.17
CA SER A 76 5.43 -19.49 -0.11
C SER A 76 5.69 -18.86 1.25
N VAL A 77 5.86 -17.53 1.24
CA VAL A 77 5.92 -16.75 2.48
C VAL A 77 4.58 -16.82 3.21
N ASN A 78 4.59 -17.26 4.47
CA ASN A 78 3.39 -17.30 5.30
C ASN A 78 3.16 -15.96 5.98
N SER A 79 2.42 -15.08 5.32
CA SER A 79 2.10 -13.74 5.85
C SER A 79 1.14 -13.75 7.06
N TRP A 80 0.54 -14.91 7.44
CA TRP A 80 -0.19 -15.08 8.69
C TRP A 80 0.74 -15.18 9.90
N ASN A 81 2.04 -15.43 9.65
CA ASN A 81 3.04 -15.46 10.71
C ASN A 81 3.31 -14.01 11.19
N PRO A 82 3.20 -13.72 12.51
CA PRO A 82 3.45 -12.38 13.05
C PRO A 82 4.89 -11.89 12.86
N ARG A 83 5.83 -12.77 12.55
CA ARG A 83 7.24 -12.47 12.25
C ARG A 83 7.46 -12.06 10.78
N PHE A 84 6.39 -11.99 9.96
CA PHE A 84 6.39 -11.32 8.68
C PHE A 84 6.22 -9.81 8.89
N MET A 85 7.35 -9.09 8.95
CA MET A 85 7.44 -7.66 9.27
C MET A 85 8.12 -6.85 8.15
N ASP A 86 8.22 -7.44 6.96
CA ASP A 86 8.95 -6.91 5.81
C ASP A 86 8.16 -5.83 5.05
N LYS A 87 6.91 -6.12 4.71
CA LYS A 87 6.09 -5.22 3.87
C LYS A 87 5.01 -4.48 4.68
N LEU A 88 4.41 -3.45 4.04
CA LEU A 88 3.35 -2.65 4.68
C LEU A 88 2.01 -3.41 4.79
N TYR A 89 1.93 -4.66 4.36
CA TYR A 89 0.81 -5.57 4.58
C TYR A 89 1.25 -6.74 5.44
N ALA A 90 0.29 -7.40 6.07
CA ALA A 90 0.45 -8.66 6.78
C ALA A 90 -0.56 -9.68 6.24
N GLY A 91 -0.77 -10.79 6.94
CA GLY A 91 -1.83 -11.74 6.60
C GLY A 91 -3.20 -11.08 6.61
N THR A 92 -4.06 -11.60 5.74
CA THR A 92 -5.47 -11.17 5.71
C THR A 92 -6.23 -11.69 6.94
N ASN A 93 -7.50 -11.30 7.07
CA ASN A 93 -8.38 -11.79 8.11
C ASN A 93 -9.30 -12.91 7.59
N PRO A 94 -9.94 -13.72 8.47
CA PRO A 94 -10.82 -14.82 8.03
C PRO A 94 -11.96 -14.40 7.10
N ILE A 95 -12.64 -13.27 7.39
CA ILE A 95 -13.71 -12.77 6.51
C ILE A 95 -13.17 -12.33 5.14
N GLY A 96 -11.88 -11.94 5.08
CA GLY A 96 -11.20 -11.65 3.83
C GLY A 96 -11.09 -12.88 2.93
N VAL A 97 -10.71 -14.04 3.48
CA VAL A 97 -10.68 -15.31 2.72
C VAL A 97 -12.06 -15.67 2.18
N ILE A 98 -13.09 -15.56 3.01
CA ILE A 98 -14.48 -15.82 2.61
C ILE A 98 -14.94 -14.83 1.54
N SER A 99 -14.56 -13.56 1.64
CA SER A 99 -14.91 -12.57 0.63
C SER A 99 -14.28 -12.89 -0.74
N GLU A 100 -13.02 -13.34 -0.76
CA GLU A 100 -12.34 -13.73 -2.00
C GLU A 100 -13.00 -14.95 -2.65
N LEU A 101 -13.44 -15.93 -1.84
CA LEU A 101 -14.20 -17.06 -2.32
C LEU A 101 -15.53 -16.61 -2.95
N LEU A 102 -16.28 -15.73 -2.29
CA LEU A 102 -17.52 -15.16 -2.82
C LEU A 102 -17.28 -14.45 -4.16
N LEU A 103 -16.21 -13.64 -4.26
CA LEU A 103 -15.87 -12.95 -5.50
C LEU A 103 -15.51 -13.91 -6.63
N ALA A 104 -14.82 -15.01 -6.32
CA ALA A 104 -14.48 -16.04 -7.29
C ALA A 104 -15.75 -16.76 -7.82
N VAL A 105 -16.68 -17.11 -6.92
CA VAL A 105 -17.93 -17.79 -7.29
C VAL A 105 -18.81 -16.91 -8.17
N LEU A 106 -18.97 -15.61 -7.84
CA LEU A 106 -19.81 -14.70 -8.59
C LEU A 106 -19.17 -14.20 -9.88
N ASN A 107 -17.84 -14.20 -9.96
CA ASN A 107 -17.04 -13.79 -11.13
C ASN A 107 -17.58 -12.52 -11.82
N SER A 108 -17.88 -11.51 -11.03
CA SER A 108 -18.59 -10.30 -11.46
C SER A 108 -17.64 -9.17 -11.84
N ASN A 109 -18.04 -8.32 -12.76
CA ASN A 109 -17.29 -7.14 -13.20
C ASN A 109 -18.07 -5.85 -12.88
N VAL A 110 -17.50 -4.96 -12.05
CA VAL A 110 -18.15 -3.72 -11.56
C VAL A 110 -17.90 -2.55 -12.53
N HIS A 111 -17.99 -2.77 -13.83
CA HIS A 111 -17.86 -1.70 -14.82
C HIS A 111 -19.18 -1.02 -15.13
N VAL A 112 -20.27 -1.79 -15.22
CA VAL A 112 -21.64 -1.28 -15.41
C VAL A 112 -22.61 -1.91 -14.40
N TYR A 113 -23.61 -1.13 -13.99
CA TYR A 113 -24.52 -1.48 -12.91
C TYR A 113 -25.30 -2.79 -13.16
N HIS A 114 -25.82 -2.96 -14.37
CA HIS A 114 -26.74 -4.06 -14.67
C HIS A 114 -26.13 -5.48 -14.56
N VAL A 115 -24.80 -5.61 -14.69
CA VAL A 115 -24.11 -6.90 -14.52
C VAL A 115 -23.56 -7.12 -13.10
N SER A 116 -23.54 -6.07 -12.28
CA SER A 116 -22.97 -6.14 -10.92
C SER A 116 -23.67 -5.18 -9.94
N PRO A 117 -25.01 -5.25 -9.81
CA PRO A 117 -25.77 -4.24 -9.08
C PRO A 117 -25.40 -4.19 -7.59
N VAL A 118 -25.29 -5.34 -6.93
CA VAL A 118 -25.00 -5.42 -5.50
C VAL A 118 -23.61 -4.87 -5.17
N PHE A 119 -22.60 -5.28 -5.92
CA PHE A 119 -21.24 -4.83 -5.68
C PHE A 119 -21.03 -3.34 -6.02
N THR A 120 -21.73 -2.82 -7.01
CA THR A 120 -21.76 -1.38 -7.29
C THR A 120 -22.24 -0.57 -6.09
N LEU A 121 -23.35 -1.00 -5.47
CA LEU A 121 -23.89 -0.33 -4.29
C LEU A 121 -22.98 -0.48 -3.07
N MET A 122 -22.35 -1.64 -2.88
CA MET A 122 -21.32 -1.82 -1.84
C MET A 122 -20.15 -0.84 -2.02
N GLU A 123 -19.68 -0.64 -3.25
CA GLU A 123 -18.59 0.30 -3.54
C GLU A 123 -18.98 1.75 -3.21
N ILE A 124 -20.17 2.17 -3.62
CA ILE A 124 -20.70 3.50 -3.34
C ILE A 124 -20.81 3.72 -1.82
N GLU A 125 -21.40 2.79 -1.10
CA GLU A 125 -21.63 2.95 0.35
C GLU A 125 -20.32 2.92 1.16
N VAL A 126 -19.37 2.04 0.82
CA VAL A 126 -18.07 1.97 1.49
C VAL A 126 -17.28 3.27 1.27
N THR A 127 -17.25 3.79 0.03
CA THR A 127 -16.51 5.01 -0.28
C THR A 127 -17.14 6.23 0.37
N LYS A 128 -18.48 6.32 0.45
CA LYS A 128 -19.17 7.35 1.22
C LYS A 128 -18.87 7.26 2.71
N ALA A 129 -18.89 6.05 3.28
CA ALA A 129 -18.61 5.86 4.69
C ALA A 129 -17.18 6.31 5.05
N VAL A 130 -16.19 6.01 4.20
CA VAL A 130 -14.82 6.50 4.37
C VAL A 130 -14.73 8.03 4.20
N GLY A 131 -15.44 8.60 3.24
CA GLY A 131 -15.52 10.06 3.08
C GLY A 131 -16.04 10.77 4.32
N ARG A 132 -17.05 10.19 5.00
CA ARG A 132 -17.53 10.71 6.30
C ARG A 132 -16.47 10.63 7.39
N LEU A 133 -15.69 9.54 7.48
CA LEU A 133 -14.58 9.44 8.43
C LEU A 133 -13.51 10.52 8.20
N LEU A 134 -13.29 10.90 6.94
CA LEU A 134 -12.37 11.98 6.55
C LEU A 134 -12.98 13.38 6.66
N ASN A 135 -14.20 13.50 7.20
CA ASN A 135 -14.98 14.76 7.32
C ASN A 135 -15.23 15.47 5.96
N MET A 136 -15.24 14.73 4.85
CA MET A 136 -15.44 15.26 3.50
C MET A 136 -16.91 15.58 3.16
N GLY A 137 -17.83 15.43 4.11
CA GLY A 137 -19.26 15.74 3.95
C GLY A 137 -20.07 14.66 3.22
N GLU A 138 -21.40 14.90 3.13
CA GLU A 138 -22.37 13.91 2.62
C GLU A 138 -22.25 13.64 1.11
N ASN A 139 -21.71 14.59 0.34
CA ASN A 139 -21.49 14.42 -1.09
C ASN A 139 -20.17 13.67 -1.42
N SER A 140 -19.45 13.26 -0.37
CA SER A 140 -18.21 12.50 -0.55
C SER A 140 -18.47 11.09 -1.05
N GLY A 141 -17.44 10.48 -1.60
CA GLY A 141 -17.43 9.11 -2.09
C GLY A 141 -16.22 8.88 -2.98
N GLY A 142 -16.25 7.82 -3.80
CA GLY A 142 -15.06 7.55 -4.61
C GLY A 142 -15.17 6.31 -5.47
N LEU A 143 -14.00 5.77 -5.81
CA LEU A 143 -13.85 4.55 -6.59
C LEU A 143 -12.81 3.63 -5.97
N LEU A 144 -12.98 2.32 -6.16
CA LEU A 144 -11.94 1.34 -5.90
C LEU A 144 -10.99 1.25 -7.10
N CYS A 145 -9.70 1.11 -6.78
CA CYS A 145 -8.61 1.00 -7.73
C CYS A 145 -7.74 -0.23 -7.42
N PRO A 146 -7.06 -0.81 -8.42
CA PRO A 146 -6.16 -1.94 -8.23
C PRO A 146 -4.82 -1.50 -7.63
N GLY A 147 -4.84 -1.08 -6.34
CA GLY A 147 -3.69 -0.64 -5.58
C GLY A 147 -3.44 0.87 -5.59
N GLY A 148 -2.67 1.37 -4.60
CA GLY A 148 -2.44 2.80 -4.37
C GLY A 148 -1.78 3.52 -5.56
N SER A 149 -0.89 2.87 -6.30
CA SER A 149 -0.29 3.47 -7.50
C SER A 149 -1.32 3.78 -8.59
N ALA A 150 -2.32 2.91 -8.75
CA ALA A 150 -3.42 3.15 -9.69
C ALA A 150 -4.36 4.26 -9.18
N SER A 151 -4.58 4.35 -7.86
CA SER A 151 -5.32 5.46 -7.25
C SER A 151 -4.62 6.80 -7.47
N ASN A 152 -3.31 6.87 -7.24
CA ASN A 152 -2.52 8.08 -7.45
C ASN A 152 -2.51 8.50 -8.94
N LEU A 153 -2.40 7.52 -9.86
CA LEU A 153 -2.52 7.79 -11.30
C LEU A 153 -3.91 8.34 -11.65
N LEU A 154 -4.98 7.72 -11.14
CA LEU A 154 -6.35 8.18 -11.38
C LEU A 154 -6.58 9.59 -10.80
N ALA A 155 -6.02 9.90 -9.63
CA ALA A 155 -6.08 11.23 -9.04
C ALA A 155 -5.40 12.27 -9.95
N LEU A 156 -4.18 11.97 -10.43
CA LEU A 156 -3.40 12.89 -11.26
C LEU A 156 -4.06 13.12 -12.64
N VAL A 157 -4.58 12.06 -13.27
CA VAL A 157 -5.30 12.20 -14.55
C VAL A 157 -6.60 12.97 -14.37
N THR A 158 -7.32 12.74 -13.28
CA THR A 158 -8.57 13.46 -12.96
C THR A 158 -8.30 14.95 -12.76
N ALA A 159 -7.28 15.29 -11.99
CA ALA A 159 -6.84 16.67 -11.79
C ALA A 159 -6.50 17.37 -13.12
N ARG A 160 -5.68 16.72 -13.94
CA ARG A 160 -5.30 17.24 -15.27
C ARG A 160 -6.52 17.45 -16.15
N ASN A 161 -7.40 16.46 -16.27
CA ASN A 161 -8.57 16.53 -17.15
C ASN A 161 -9.61 17.54 -16.64
N LYS A 162 -9.69 17.76 -15.31
CA LYS A 162 -10.60 18.74 -14.70
C LYS A 162 -10.11 20.17 -14.90
N LEU A 163 -8.82 20.41 -14.67
CA LEU A 163 -8.21 21.73 -14.76
C LEU A 163 -7.90 22.14 -16.20
N PHE A 164 -7.58 21.18 -17.06
CA PHE A 164 -7.20 21.40 -18.46
C PHE A 164 -7.96 20.45 -19.39
N PRO A 165 -9.28 20.65 -19.59
CA PRO A 165 -10.13 19.71 -20.33
C PRO A 165 -9.66 19.44 -21.76
N MET A 166 -9.03 20.43 -22.42
CA MET A 166 -8.51 20.31 -23.77
C MET A 166 -7.42 19.24 -23.91
N ILE A 167 -6.63 18.99 -22.87
CA ILE A 167 -5.57 17.97 -22.90
C ILE A 167 -6.15 16.57 -23.14
N LYS A 168 -7.39 16.33 -22.72
CA LYS A 168 -8.07 15.04 -22.89
C LYS A 168 -8.31 14.71 -24.37
N SER A 169 -8.59 15.72 -25.22
CA SER A 169 -8.90 15.55 -26.66
C SER A 169 -7.74 15.89 -27.56
N GLU A 170 -6.96 16.91 -27.23
CA GLU A 170 -5.93 17.47 -28.10
C GLU A 170 -4.52 16.97 -27.74
N GLY A 171 -4.33 16.40 -26.54
CA GLY A 171 -3.02 16.02 -26.05
C GLY A 171 -2.33 17.13 -25.25
N TYR A 172 -1.17 16.80 -24.68
CA TYR A 172 -0.40 17.71 -23.82
C TYR A 172 0.63 18.50 -24.64
N PHE A 173 0.31 19.76 -24.97
CA PHE A 173 1.17 20.67 -25.72
C PHE A 173 1.26 22.02 -24.98
N PRO A 174 2.18 22.18 -24.00
CA PRO A 174 2.37 23.42 -23.25
C PRO A 174 3.04 24.50 -24.11
N ARG A 175 2.91 25.78 -23.73
CA ARG A 175 3.74 26.83 -24.30
C ARG A 175 5.23 26.57 -24.02
N PRO A 176 6.18 26.89 -24.91
CA PRO A 176 6.00 27.57 -26.20
C PRO A 176 5.61 26.67 -27.37
N MET A 177 5.47 25.33 -27.20
CA MET A 177 5.12 24.40 -28.27
C MET A 177 3.76 24.71 -28.92
N ASN A 178 2.80 25.16 -28.11
CA ASN A 178 1.50 25.66 -28.51
C ASN A 178 1.28 27.07 -27.95
N PRO A 179 1.53 28.15 -28.73
CA PRO A 179 1.34 29.53 -28.25
C PRO A 179 -0.08 29.87 -27.80
N ALA A 180 -1.09 29.14 -28.29
CA ALA A 180 -2.48 29.31 -27.90
C ALA A 180 -2.84 28.60 -26.61
N ALA A 181 -1.97 27.74 -26.05
CA ALA A 181 -2.22 27.07 -24.78
C ALA A 181 -2.33 28.07 -23.64
N SER A 182 -3.32 27.87 -22.77
CA SER A 182 -3.53 28.67 -21.55
C SER A 182 -2.56 28.32 -20.42
N TYR A 183 -1.66 27.34 -20.61
CA TYR A 183 -0.74 26.82 -19.61
C TYR A 183 0.68 26.67 -20.14
N GLY A 184 1.66 26.83 -19.23
CA GLY A 184 3.05 26.46 -19.46
C GLY A 184 3.28 24.98 -19.18
N LYS A 185 4.51 24.58 -18.90
CA LYS A 185 4.80 23.21 -18.43
C LYS A 185 4.02 22.93 -17.14
N LEU A 186 3.24 21.85 -17.12
CA LEU A 186 2.53 21.41 -15.92
C LEU A 186 3.50 20.80 -14.93
N THR A 187 3.53 21.32 -13.70
CA THR A 187 4.40 20.85 -12.62
C THR A 187 3.62 20.26 -11.46
N VAL A 188 4.15 19.18 -10.90
CA VAL A 188 3.63 18.43 -9.77
C VAL A 188 4.57 18.58 -8.59
N PHE A 189 4.05 18.88 -7.41
CA PHE A 189 4.83 19.03 -6.18
C PHE A 189 4.55 17.87 -5.24
N THR A 190 5.61 17.26 -4.71
CA THR A 190 5.48 16.14 -3.79
C THR A 190 6.66 16.08 -2.83
N SER A 191 6.45 15.50 -1.64
CA SER A 191 7.51 15.30 -0.66
C SER A 191 8.69 14.51 -1.23
N LEU A 192 9.90 14.83 -0.82
CA LEU A 192 11.11 14.04 -1.11
C LEU A 192 10.93 12.56 -0.70
N HIS A 193 10.14 12.29 0.33
CA HIS A 193 9.83 10.93 0.83
C HIS A 193 8.52 10.35 0.27
N SER A 194 7.93 10.96 -0.75
CA SER A 194 6.74 10.44 -1.42
C SER A 194 7.01 9.11 -2.13
N HIS A 195 5.95 8.36 -2.33
CA HIS A 195 6.04 7.10 -3.06
C HIS A 195 6.32 7.35 -4.56
N TYR A 196 7.18 6.51 -5.16
CA TYR A 196 7.60 6.62 -6.57
C TYR A 196 6.45 6.56 -7.58
N SER A 197 5.24 6.17 -7.15
CA SER A 197 4.05 6.12 -8.02
C SER A 197 3.67 7.48 -8.60
N ILE A 198 4.03 8.58 -7.95
CA ILE A 198 3.80 9.93 -8.47
C ILE A 198 4.70 10.16 -9.70
N ASP A 199 5.97 9.78 -9.62
CA ASP A 199 6.92 9.86 -10.75
C ASP A 199 6.45 8.96 -11.91
N LYS A 200 6.02 7.74 -11.60
CA LYS A 200 5.42 6.82 -12.58
C LYS A 200 4.17 7.40 -13.23
N SER A 201 3.29 8.03 -12.46
CA SER A 201 2.08 8.65 -12.97
C SER A 201 2.40 9.80 -13.94
N ALA A 202 3.38 10.63 -13.60
CA ALA A 202 3.84 11.69 -14.51
C ALA A 202 4.43 11.13 -15.81
N GLN A 203 5.23 10.06 -15.72
CA GLN A 203 5.77 9.35 -16.88
C GLN A 203 4.64 8.84 -17.79
N VAL A 204 3.65 8.13 -17.22
CA VAL A 204 2.52 7.56 -17.98
C VAL A 204 1.68 8.64 -18.65
N LEU A 205 1.49 9.78 -17.98
CA LEU A 205 0.70 10.90 -18.51
C LEU A 205 1.46 11.79 -19.50
N GLY A 206 2.72 11.49 -19.81
CA GLY A 206 3.54 12.29 -20.72
C GLY A 206 3.96 13.65 -20.13
N LEU A 207 3.83 13.85 -18.84
CA LEU A 207 4.29 15.07 -18.16
C LEU A 207 5.80 15.13 -18.06
N GLY A 208 6.46 13.96 -17.91
CA GLY A 208 7.89 13.83 -17.68
C GLY A 208 8.26 13.93 -16.19
N THR A 209 9.24 13.14 -15.76
CA THR A 209 9.69 13.08 -14.34
C THR A 209 10.39 14.36 -13.90
N ASP A 210 11.02 15.10 -14.81
CA ASP A 210 11.68 16.38 -14.52
C ASP A 210 10.71 17.49 -14.12
N ASN A 211 9.41 17.28 -14.35
CA ASN A 211 8.35 18.18 -13.92
C ASN A 211 7.74 17.80 -12.57
N ILE A 212 8.34 16.82 -11.87
CA ILE A 212 8.04 16.49 -10.49
C ILE A 212 9.00 17.22 -9.57
N VAL A 213 8.50 18.20 -8.86
CA VAL A 213 9.28 18.99 -7.91
C VAL A 213 9.27 18.30 -6.54
N LYS A 214 10.43 17.82 -6.11
CA LYS A 214 10.60 17.19 -4.80
C LYS A 214 10.81 18.26 -3.74
N VAL A 215 9.83 18.36 -2.82
CA VAL A 215 9.87 19.31 -1.71
C VAL A 215 10.70 18.72 -0.56
N PRO A 216 11.66 19.43 0.01
CA PRO A 216 12.40 18.98 1.18
C PRO A 216 11.50 18.61 2.36
N VAL A 217 12.04 17.79 3.25
CA VAL A 217 11.33 17.34 4.45
C VAL A 217 12.03 17.83 5.72
N ASP A 218 11.29 17.89 6.81
CA ASP A 218 11.82 18.16 8.14
C ASP A 218 12.51 16.91 8.75
N ASP A 219 13.01 17.05 9.97
CA ASP A 219 13.75 15.99 10.67
C ASP A 219 12.93 14.72 10.93
N ILE A 220 11.61 14.82 10.96
CA ILE A 220 10.73 13.63 11.13
C ILE A 220 10.15 13.13 9.80
N GLY A 221 10.52 13.75 8.68
CA GLY A 221 10.19 13.30 7.33
C GLY A 221 8.92 13.91 6.76
N ARG A 222 8.39 15.01 7.31
CA ARG A 222 7.21 15.75 6.80
C ARG A 222 7.62 16.81 5.80
N MET A 223 6.81 17.04 4.79
CA MET A 223 7.01 18.12 3.81
C MET A 223 7.15 19.49 4.49
N GLN A 224 8.21 20.22 4.15
CA GLN A 224 8.41 21.59 4.63
C GLN A 224 7.53 22.56 3.83
N VAL A 225 6.57 23.18 4.51
CA VAL A 225 5.54 24.03 3.85
C VAL A 225 6.13 25.30 3.27
N ASP A 226 7.09 25.92 3.96
CA ASP A 226 7.76 27.15 3.48
C ASP A 226 8.59 26.86 2.21
N GLU A 227 9.23 25.69 2.15
CA GLU A 227 9.94 25.24 0.94
C GLU A 227 8.96 24.92 -0.21
N LEU A 228 7.80 24.32 0.10
CA LEU A 228 6.76 24.12 -0.90
C LEU A 228 6.34 25.45 -1.52
N GLU A 229 6.07 26.48 -0.70
CA GLU A 229 5.68 27.80 -1.20
C GLU A 229 6.77 28.43 -2.06
N ARG A 230 8.01 28.40 -1.58
CA ARG A 230 9.18 28.92 -2.33
C ARG A 230 9.33 28.25 -3.70
N LEU A 231 9.18 26.93 -3.76
CA LEU A 231 9.28 26.17 -5.00
C LEU A 231 8.09 26.40 -5.95
N LEU A 232 6.88 26.61 -5.43
CA LEU A 232 5.71 27.01 -6.22
C LEU A 232 5.95 28.34 -6.91
N LEU A 233 6.44 29.36 -6.15
CA LEU A 233 6.76 30.68 -6.69
C LEU A 233 7.85 30.60 -7.77
N LEU A 234 8.90 29.82 -7.52
CA LEU A 234 9.99 29.64 -8.50
C LEU A 234 9.50 28.99 -9.81
N SER A 235 8.58 28.04 -9.71
CA SER A 235 7.96 27.40 -10.88
C SER A 235 7.13 28.40 -11.68
N ILE A 236 6.34 29.23 -11.01
CA ILE A 236 5.55 30.30 -11.66
C ILE A 236 6.45 31.34 -12.35
N GLU A 237 7.53 31.79 -11.69
CA GLU A 237 8.51 32.73 -12.26
C GLU A 237 9.17 32.19 -13.53
N LYS A 238 9.35 30.89 -13.65
CA LYS A 238 9.83 30.20 -14.85
C LYS A 238 8.79 30.09 -15.97
N GLY A 239 7.55 30.57 -15.76
CA GLY A 239 6.44 30.43 -16.69
C GLY A 239 5.85 29.02 -16.75
N GLU A 240 6.14 28.18 -15.76
CA GLU A 240 5.53 26.86 -15.57
C GLU A 240 4.13 27.01 -14.94
N THR A 241 3.37 25.93 -14.91
CA THR A 241 2.02 25.91 -14.33
C THR A 241 1.93 24.83 -13.27
N PRO A 242 2.15 25.19 -11.98
CA PRO A 242 1.82 24.33 -10.87
C PRO A 242 0.34 23.92 -10.92
N PHE A 243 0.04 22.63 -10.82
CA PHE A 243 -1.37 22.19 -10.88
C PHE A 243 -1.74 21.10 -9.90
N PHE A 244 -0.76 20.42 -9.30
CA PHE A 244 -1.01 19.27 -8.44
C PHE A 244 0.01 19.25 -7.31
N ILE A 245 -0.51 19.15 -6.08
CA ILE A 245 0.30 18.95 -4.87
C ILE A 245 -0.10 17.60 -4.27
N ASN A 246 0.89 16.73 -4.07
CA ASN A 246 0.73 15.45 -3.39
C ASN A 246 1.29 15.54 -1.98
N ALA A 247 0.42 15.60 -0.99
CA ALA A 247 0.77 15.38 0.42
C ALA A 247 0.72 13.88 0.74
N THR A 248 1.52 13.42 1.71
CA THR A 248 1.56 12.02 2.10
C THR A 248 1.08 11.83 3.55
N ALA A 249 0.12 10.95 3.75
CA ALA A 249 -0.34 10.53 5.08
C ALA A 249 0.22 9.14 5.39
N GLY A 250 1.41 9.11 6.00
CA GLY A 250 2.19 7.90 6.27
C GLY A 250 3.15 7.55 5.13
N THR A 251 4.37 8.10 5.16
CA THR A 251 5.42 7.79 4.15
C THR A 251 5.86 6.33 4.23
N THR A 252 6.29 5.76 3.10
CA THR A 252 6.62 4.32 2.99
C THR A 252 7.77 3.90 3.91
N VAL A 253 8.78 4.75 4.12
CA VAL A 253 9.97 4.39 4.89
C VAL A 253 9.81 4.75 6.37
N LEU A 254 9.49 6.00 6.67
CA LEU A 254 9.42 6.49 8.06
C LEU A 254 8.01 6.51 8.66
N GLY A 255 6.97 6.51 7.82
CA GLY A 255 5.59 6.65 8.29
C GLY A 255 5.19 8.10 8.64
N ALA A 256 5.91 9.10 8.15
CA ALA A 256 5.63 10.50 8.43
C ALA A 256 4.33 10.97 7.77
N PHE A 257 3.62 11.89 8.45
CA PHE A 257 2.37 12.51 7.97
C PHE A 257 2.63 13.99 7.66
N ASP A 258 2.40 14.38 6.42
CA ASP A 258 2.54 15.76 5.97
C ASP A 258 1.48 16.68 6.61
N PRO A 259 1.77 17.98 6.85
CA PRO A 259 0.84 18.93 7.47
C PRO A 259 -0.25 19.37 6.48
N ILE A 260 -1.25 18.52 6.26
CA ILE A 260 -2.27 18.62 5.20
C ILE A 260 -2.98 19.98 5.22
N ARG A 261 -3.42 20.47 6.40
CA ARG A 261 -4.10 21.77 6.51
C ARG A 261 -3.24 22.94 6.02
N LYS A 262 -1.97 22.97 6.34
CA LYS A 262 -1.06 24.02 5.87
C LYS A 262 -0.82 23.92 4.38
N ILE A 263 -0.66 22.71 3.86
CA ILE A 263 -0.49 22.44 2.41
C ILE A 263 -1.76 22.83 1.65
N SER A 264 -2.95 22.57 2.19
CA SER A 264 -4.23 22.93 1.55
C SER A 264 -4.39 24.45 1.36
N ALA A 265 -3.87 25.24 2.30
CA ALA A 265 -3.88 26.70 2.16
C ALA A 265 -3.06 27.16 0.93
N LEU A 266 -1.90 26.53 0.69
CA LEU A 266 -1.08 26.80 -0.49
C LEU A 266 -1.74 26.27 -1.76
N ALA A 267 -2.30 25.07 -1.73
CA ALA A 267 -3.00 24.49 -2.87
C ALA A 267 -4.14 25.43 -3.33
N LYS A 268 -4.92 25.94 -2.38
CA LYS A 268 -5.98 26.94 -2.66
C LYS A 268 -5.40 28.27 -3.20
N LYS A 269 -4.32 28.78 -2.59
CA LYS A 269 -3.68 30.05 -2.98
C LYS A 269 -3.16 30.01 -4.41
N TYR A 270 -2.58 28.89 -4.83
CA TYR A 270 -1.95 28.72 -6.14
C TYR A 270 -2.81 27.94 -7.14
N ASN A 271 -4.10 27.71 -6.82
CA ASN A 271 -5.05 26.97 -7.66
C ASN A 271 -4.53 25.58 -8.09
N CYS A 272 -3.88 24.86 -7.18
CA CYS A 272 -3.43 23.50 -7.38
C CYS A 272 -4.45 22.50 -6.85
N TRP A 273 -4.58 21.35 -7.52
CA TRP A 273 -5.29 20.20 -7.00
C TRP A 273 -4.54 19.59 -5.81
N LEU A 274 -5.18 19.45 -4.68
CA LEU A 274 -4.60 18.77 -3.53
C LEU A 274 -4.99 17.31 -3.52
N HIS A 275 -4.00 16.45 -3.66
CA HIS A 275 -4.11 15.01 -3.44
C HIS A 275 -3.40 14.61 -2.16
N VAL A 276 -4.02 13.72 -1.37
CA VAL A 276 -3.36 13.11 -0.20
C VAL A 276 -3.16 11.62 -0.47
N ASP A 277 -1.90 11.21 -0.58
CA ASP A 277 -1.53 9.80 -0.62
C ASP A 277 -1.47 9.22 0.80
N GLY A 278 -2.60 8.71 1.25
CA GLY A 278 -2.76 7.94 2.47
C GLY A 278 -2.71 6.43 2.26
N SER A 279 -2.08 5.96 1.18
CA SER A 279 -1.99 4.54 0.84
C SER A 279 -1.50 3.67 1.99
N TRP A 280 -0.65 4.21 2.88
CA TRP A 280 -0.21 3.51 4.08
C TRP A 280 -0.96 3.95 5.32
N GLY A 281 -0.80 5.20 5.73
CA GLY A 281 -1.35 5.69 6.98
C GLY A 281 -2.84 6.03 6.94
N GLY A 282 -3.43 6.20 5.75
CA GLY A 282 -4.80 6.68 5.60
C GLY A 282 -5.85 5.83 6.30
N THR A 283 -5.63 4.52 6.42
CA THR A 283 -6.56 3.63 7.12
C THR A 283 -6.48 3.75 8.65
N ALA A 284 -5.51 4.47 9.20
CA ALA A 284 -5.50 4.79 10.63
C ALA A 284 -6.69 5.67 11.05
N ILE A 285 -7.37 6.32 10.09
CA ILE A 285 -8.62 7.09 10.32
C ILE A 285 -9.74 6.25 10.95
N PHE A 286 -9.70 4.92 10.88
CA PHE A 286 -10.67 4.05 11.53
C PHE A 286 -10.57 4.06 13.06
N SER A 287 -9.42 4.43 13.64
CA SER A 287 -9.24 4.56 15.08
C SER A 287 -9.84 5.86 15.60
N ASP A 288 -10.73 5.75 16.60
CA ASP A 288 -11.26 6.91 17.30
C ASP A 288 -10.16 7.68 18.02
N LYS A 289 -9.22 6.95 18.65
CA LYS A 289 -8.05 7.52 19.32
C LYS A 289 -7.19 8.35 18.37
N VAL A 290 -6.92 7.84 17.18
CA VAL A 290 -6.15 8.61 16.16
C VAL A 290 -6.89 9.88 15.76
N ARG A 291 -8.21 9.82 15.51
CA ARG A 291 -8.99 10.98 15.11
C ARG A 291 -9.08 12.06 16.19
N THR A 292 -9.01 11.70 17.46
CA THR A 292 -9.16 12.63 18.57
C THR A 292 -7.84 13.12 19.17
N GLU A 293 -6.77 12.29 19.10
CA GLU A 293 -5.50 12.58 19.77
C GLU A 293 -4.34 12.92 18.82
N ARG A 294 -4.52 12.74 17.51
CA ARG A 294 -3.47 13.00 16.50
C ARG A 294 -3.95 13.99 15.45
N ASP A 295 -3.03 14.81 14.96
CA ASP A 295 -3.26 15.78 13.88
C ASP A 295 -3.03 15.20 12.47
N TRP A 296 -2.85 13.89 12.36
CA TRP A 296 -2.46 13.22 11.12
C TRP A 296 -3.42 13.43 9.95
N PHE A 297 -4.70 13.66 10.25
CA PHE A 297 -5.76 13.87 9.27
C PHE A 297 -6.34 15.27 9.29
N ASP A 298 -5.71 16.20 10.06
CA ASP A 298 -6.17 17.58 10.09
C ASP A 298 -6.03 18.25 8.73
N GLY A 299 -7.15 18.71 8.16
CA GLY A 299 -7.23 19.27 6.82
C GLY A 299 -7.53 18.24 5.71
N SER A 300 -7.77 16.95 6.03
CA SER A 300 -8.15 15.95 5.02
C SER A 300 -9.44 16.29 4.29
N GLU A 301 -10.37 16.98 4.95
CA GLU A 301 -11.62 17.49 4.39
C GLU A 301 -11.42 18.54 3.29
N LEU A 302 -10.23 19.13 3.22
CA LEU A 302 -9.86 20.16 2.24
C LEU A 302 -9.15 19.58 1.00
N ALA A 303 -8.86 18.28 1.00
CA ALA A 303 -8.24 17.61 -0.14
C ALA A 303 -9.26 17.38 -1.25
N ASP A 304 -8.84 17.59 -2.50
CA ASP A 304 -9.66 17.25 -3.67
C ASP A 304 -9.78 15.75 -3.85
N THR A 305 -8.72 15.01 -3.54
CA THR A 305 -8.71 13.53 -3.54
C THR A 305 -7.84 12.97 -2.42
N PHE A 306 -8.25 11.82 -1.88
CA PHE A 306 -7.54 11.10 -0.82
C PHE A 306 -7.47 9.61 -1.16
N THR A 307 -6.26 9.04 -1.20
CA THR A 307 -6.03 7.60 -1.40
C THR A 307 -5.83 6.89 -0.06
N LEU A 308 -6.44 5.71 0.11
CA LEU A 308 -6.15 4.82 1.24
C LEU A 308 -6.26 3.34 0.83
N ASN A 309 -5.43 2.48 1.48
CA ASN A 309 -5.38 1.06 1.12
C ASN A 309 -5.78 0.15 2.28
N PRO A 310 -7.05 -0.31 2.33
CA PRO A 310 -7.51 -1.29 3.33
C PRO A 310 -6.70 -2.59 3.35
N HIS A 311 -6.10 -2.97 2.23
CA HIS A 311 -5.27 -4.17 2.12
C HIS A 311 -3.92 -4.08 2.86
N LYS A 312 -3.55 -2.90 3.36
CA LYS A 312 -2.35 -2.74 4.20
C LYS A 312 -2.71 -2.95 5.67
N LEU A 313 -2.93 -1.90 6.43
CA LEU A 313 -3.13 -1.96 7.88
C LEU A 313 -4.40 -2.71 8.30
N LEU A 314 -5.50 -2.62 7.55
CA LEU A 314 -6.77 -3.27 7.94
C LEU A 314 -6.82 -4.78 7.60
N GLY A 315 -5.83 -5.33 6.91
CA GLY A 315 -5.76 -6.76 6.58
C GLY A 315 -6.87 -7.24 5.64
N VAL A 316 -7.44 -6.35 4.85
CA VAL A 316 -8.30 -6.73 3.73
C VAL A 316 -7.45 -7.40 2.65
N PRO A 317 -7.91 -8.45 1.94
CA PRO A 317 -7.09 -9.09 0.91
C PRO A 317 -6.59 -8.14 -0.19
N LEU A 318 -5.35 -8.35 -0.64
CA LEU A 318 -4.73 -7.66 -1.78
C LEU A 318 -5.50 -7.99 -3.08
N GLN A 319 -5.71 -7.04 -3.99
CA GLN A 319 -5.50 -5.61 -3.85
C GLN A 319 -6.81 -4.93 -3.46
N CYS A 320 -6.74 -3.87 -2.68
CA CYS A 320 -7.90 -3.05 -2.34
C CYS A 320 -7.42 -1.63 -2.00
N SER A 321 -7.67 -0.69 -2.88
CA SER A 321 -7.33 0.73 -2.73
C SER A 321 -8.54 1.58 -3.04
N MET A 322 -8.75 2.65 -2.29
CA MET A 322 -9.83 3.60 -2.49
C MET A 322 -9.26 4.95 -2.88
N LEU A 323 -9.90 5.61 -3.82
CA LEU A 323 -9.71 7.03 -4.13
C LEU A 323 -10.97 7.78 -3.78
N ILE A 324 -10.92 8.58 -2.73
CA ILE A 324 -12.05 9.33 -2.14
C ILE A 324 -11.97 10.79 -2.57
N THR A 325 -13.14 11.44 -2.72
CA THR A 325 -13.27 12.87 -3.05
C THR A 325 -14.49 13.47 -2.36
N PRO A 326 -14.45 14.74 -1.94
CA PRO A 326 -15.64 15.49 -1.48
C PRO A 326 -16.55 15.92 -2.63
N HIS A 327 -16.11 15.82 -3.89
CA HIS A 327 -16.75 16.39 -5.06
C HIS A 327 -17.70 15.42 -5.76
N HIS A 328 -18.85 15.09 -5.16
CA HIS A 328 -19.88 14.20 -5.69
C HIS A 328 -19.42 12.76 -5.97
N GLY A 329 -18.44 12.27 -5.21
CA GLY A 329 -17.99 10.88 -5.26
C GLY A 329 -17.57 10.41 -6.65
N HIS A 330 -18.06 9.22 -7.06
CA HIS A 330 -17.71 8.61 -8.35
C HIS A 330 -18.11 9.46 -9.58
N LEU A 331 -19.09 10.37 -9.45
CA LEU A 331 -19.54 11.23 -10.55
C LEU A 331 -18.46 12.23 -10.99
N LEU A 332 -17.60 12.68 -10.06
CA LEU A 332 -16.42 13.50 -10.43
C LEU A 332 -15.56 12.78 -11.45
N PHE A 333 -15.21 11.52 -11.14
CA PHE A 333 -14.32 10.72 -11.98
C PHE A 333 -14.96 10.42 -13.35
N ALA A 334 -16.25 10.07 -13.37
CA ALA A 334 -16.99 9.88 -14.60
C ALA A 334 -16.98 11.16 -15.45
N LYS A 335 -17.26 12.33 -14.88
CA LYS A 335 -17.25 13.62 -15.59
C LYS A 335 -15.87 13.96 -16.15
N ALA A 336 -14.80 13.72 -15.40
CA ALA A 336 -13.44 14.07 -15.81
C ALA A 336 -12.88 13.08 -16.85
N ASN A 337 -13.15 11.79 -16.72
CA ASN A 337 -12.38 10.74 -17.40
C ASN A 337 -13.19 9.98 -18.47
N SER A 338 -14.54 9.99 -18.44
CA SER A 338 -15.33 9.19 -19.37
C SER A 338 -15.05 9.56 -20.84
N LEU A 339 -15.04 8.53 -21.67
CA LEU A 339 -15.04 8.63 -23.12
C LEU A 339 -16.38 8.10 -23.66
N ARG A 340 -16.72 8.50 -24.89
CA ARG A 340 -17.90 7.94 -25.57
C ARG A 340 -17.62 6.47 -25.88
N ALA A 341 -18.36 5.59 -25.21
CA ALA A 341 -18.35 4.14 -25.43
C ALA A 341 -19.83 3.67 -25.36
N ASP A 342 -20.63 4.13 -26.31
CA ASP A 342 -22.09 3.99 -26.33
C ASP A 342 -22.53 2.50 -26.40
N TYR A 343 -21.63 1.60 -26.82
CA TYR A 343 -21.83 0.15 -26.78
C TYR A 343 -21.77 -0.45 -25.37
N LEU A 344 -21.22 0.29 -24.38
CA LEU A 344 -20.99 -0.18 -23.02
C LEU A 344 -21.73 0.66 -21.98
N PHE A 345 -21.59 2.01 -22.06
CA PHE A 345 -22.16 2.94 -21.10
C PHE A 345 -23.40 3.62 -21.69
N HIS A 346 -24.55 3.39 -21.07
CA HIS A 346 -25.85 3.90 -21.55
C HIS A 346 -26.34 5.11 -20.72
N GLY A 347 -25.42 5.87 -20.11
CA GLY A 347 -25.76 7.05 -19.32
C GLY A 347 -26.30 6.76 -17.92
N ASN A 348 -26.15 5.52 -17.42
CA ASN A 348 -26.52 5.19 -16.06
C ASN A 348 -25.49 5.78 -15.08
N PRO A 349 -25.91 6.62 -14.11
CA PRO A 349 -24.98 7.24 -13.13
C PRO A 349 -24.30 6.21 -12.21
N TYR A 350 -24.75 4.97 -12.17
CA TYR A 350 -24.14 3.87 -11.42
C TYR A 350 -23.13 3.07 -12.22
N ASP A 351 -22.82 3.45 -13.47
CA ASP A 351 -21.81 2.78 -14.29
C ASP A 351 -20.40 3.28 -13.88
N LEU A 352 -19.84 2.68 -12.82
CA LEU A 352 -18.61 3.14 -12.19
C LEU A 352 -17.39 3.06 -13.11
N GLY A 353 -17.40 2.14 -14.09
CA GLY A 353 -16.34 1.98 -15.09
C GLY A 353 -16.09 3.23 -15.91
N ALA A 354 -17.10 4.08 -16.11
CA ALA A 354 -16.95 5.33 -16.86
C ALA A 354 -15.92 6.29 -16.24
N GLY A 355 -15.68 6.20 -14.94
CA GLY A 355 -14.75 7.04 -14.20
C GLY A 355 -13.32 6.50 -14.11
N THR A 356 -13.07 5.26 -14.53
CA THR A 356 -11.79 4.58 -14.39
C THR A 356 -10.97 4.57 -15.69
N ILE A 357 -9.66 4.26 -15.57
CA ILE A 357 -8.76 4.17 -16.73
C ILE A 357 -8.99 2.84 -17.47
N GLY A 358 -9.19 1.74 -16.72
CA GLY A 358 -9.43 0.41 -17.29
C GLY A 358 -10.92 0.06 -17.32
N CYS A 359 -11.33 -0.78 -18.28
CA CYS A 359 -12.71 -1.23 -18.38
C CYS A 359 -13.05 -2.29 -17.32
N GLY A 360 -12.26 -3.37 -17.23
CA GLY A 360 -12.49 -4.45 -16.27
C GLY A 360 -12.20 -4.00 -14.83
N ARG A 361 -13.17 -4.22 -13.92
CA ARG A 361 -13.08 -3.81 -12.51
C ARG A 361 -13.52 -4.96 -11.61
N ARG A 362 -12.59 -5.41 -10.77
CA ARG A 362 -12.89 -6.42 -9.76
C ARG A 362 -13.71 -5.80 -8.62
N PRO A 363 -14.70 -6.50 -8.04
CA PRO A 363 -15.55 -5.97 -6.97
C PRO A 363 -14.85 -5.94 -5.59
N ASP A 364 -13.65 -5.32 -5.52
CA ASP A 364 -12.82 -5.29 -4.31
C ASP A 364 -13.46 -4.55 -3.13
N ALA A 365 -14.46 -3.70 -3.38
CA ALA A 365 -15.24 -3.04 -2.34
C ALA A 365 -15.98 -4.02 -1.43
N ALA A 366 -16.42 -5.16 -1.97
CA ALA A 366 -17.10 -6.19 -1.19
C ALA A 366 -16.23 -6.73 -0.05
N LYS A 367 -14.92 -6.81 -0.25
CA LYS A 367 -13.96 -7.23 0.80
C LYS A 367 -13.99 -6.31 2.00
N VAL A 368 -13.97 -5.00 1.76
CA VAL A 368 -14.07 -3.98 2.82
C VAL A 368 -15.47 -3.96 3.43
N PHE A 369 -16.50 -4.01 2.59
CA PHE A 369 -17.89 -4.00 3.05
C PHE A 369 -18.16 -5.15 4.03
N LEU A 370 -17.75 -6.39 3.65
CA LEU A 370 -17.91 -7.56 4.49
C LEU A 370 -17.07 -7.49 5.77
N ALA A 371 -15.79 -7.00 5.67
CA ALA A 371 -14.97 -6.80 6.83
C ALA A 371 -15.57 -5.75 7.78
N TRP A 372 -16.10 -4.66 7.25
CA TRP A 372 -16.78 -3.63 8.04
C TRP A 372 -18.07 -4.15 8.69
N LYS A 373 -18.88 -4.94 7.96
CA LYS A 373 -20.08 -5.59 8.54
C LYS A 373 -19.71 -6.58 9.63
N PHE A 374 -18.60 -7.27 9.50
CA PHE A 374 -18.18 -8.32 10.44
C PHE A 374 -17.53 -7.73 11.71
N TYR A 375 -16.60 -6.77 11.57
CA TYR A 375 -15.87 -6.20 12.69
C TYR A 375 -16.45 -4.89 13.21
N GLY A 376 -17.28 -4.21 12.45
CA GLY A 376 -17.68 -2.83 12.70
C GLY A 376 -16.54 -1.84 12.55
N GLN A 377 -16.84 -0.55 12.58
CA GLN A 377 -15.82 0.50 12.61
C GLN A 377 -14.91 0.36 13.84
N GLN A 378 -15.50 0.07 15.00
CA GLN A 378 -14.75 -0.09 16.25
C GLN A 378 -13.75 -1.25 16.20
N GLY A 379 -14.12 -2.40 15.63
CA GLY A 379 -13.21 -3.54 15.51
C GLY A 379 -12.07 -3.28 14.52
N LEU A 380 -12.34 -2.56 13.42
CA LEU A 380 -11.31 -2.11 12.50
C LEU A 380 -10.38 -1.06 13.15
N GLY A 381 -10.93 -0.14 13.94
CA GLY A 381 -10.18 0.83 14.74
C GLY A 381 -9.31 0.17 15.81
N ALA A 382 -9.84 -0.82 16.53
CA ALA A 382 -9.09 -1.57 17.54
C ALA A 382 -7.87 -2.32 16.95
N ARG A 383 -7.94 -2.72 15.68
CA ARG A 383 -6.78 -3.28 14.96
C ARG A 383 -5.67 -2.23 14.80
N VAL A 384 -6.03 -1.00 14.44
CA VAL A 384 -5.10 0.13 14.33
C VAL A 384 -4.47 0.44 15.69
N ASP A 385 -5.28 0.56 16.74
CA ASP A 385 -4.81 0.89 18.09
C ASP A 385 -3.83 -0.15 18.62
N ARG A 386 -4.10 -1.44 18.38
CA ARG A 386 -3.20 -2.53 18.75
C ARG A 386 -1.85 -2.42 18.03
N ALA A 387 -1.85 -2.16 16.73
CA ALA A 387 -0.62 -1.99 15.97
C ALA A 387 0.21 -0.81 16.49
N LEU A 388 -0.43 0.32 16.81
CA LEU A 388 0.24 1.48 17.39
C LEU A 388 0.85 1.16 18.76
N THR A 389 0.11 0.49 19.66
CA THR A 389 0.62 0.06 20.96
C THR A 389 1.83 -0.86 20.79
N SER A 390 1.75 -1.86 19.92
CA SER A 390 2.88 -2.78 19.68
C SER A 390 4.10 -2.05 19.11
N ALA A 391 3.92 -1.05 18.24
CA ALA A 391 5.00 -0.23 17.72
C ALA A 391 5.67 0.64 18.79
N GLU A 392 4.90 1.24 19.69
CA GLU A 392 5.39 2.00 20.84
C GLU A 392 6.17 1.11 21.81
N GLU A 393 5.68 -0.10 22.08
CA GLU A 393 6.35 -1.09 22.93
C GLU A 393 7.65 -1.58 22.31
N PHE A 394 7.66 -1.87 21.02
CA PHE A 394 8.87 -2.27 20.30
C PHE A 394 9.92 -1.15 20.29
N THR A 395 9.51 0.09 20.08
CA THR A 395 10.41 1.25 20.17
C THR A 395 11.10 1.31 21.54
N ARG A 396 10.38 1.01 22.64
CA ARG A 396 10.98 0.94 24.00
C ARG A 396 11.99 -0.20 24.14
N LEU A 397 11.70 -1.38 23.58
CA LEU A 397 12.65 -2.51 23.58
C LEU A 397 13.93 -2.18 22.84
N VAL A 398 13.83 -1.59 21.63
CA VAL A 398 15.01 -1.15 20.85
C VAL A 398 15.88 -0.19 21.67
N LYS A 399 15.28 0.77 22.38
CA LYS A 399 16.01 1.75 23.22
C LYS A 399 16.71 1.14 24.44
N GLN A 400 16.27 -0.02 24.93
CA GLN A 400 16.88 -0.69 26.06
C GLN A 400 18.17 -1.45 25.73
N ARG A 401 18.45 -1.64 24.43
CA ARG A 401 19.62 -2.38 23.95
C ARG A 401 20.65 -1.44 23.34
N SER A 402 21.83 -1.37 23.94
CA SER A 402 22.89 -0.41 23.59
C SER A 402 23.43 -0.56 22.16
N SER A 403 23.32 -1.74 21.56
CA SER A 403 23.74 -2.01 20.18
C SER A 403 22.75 -1.52 19.12
N PHE A 404 21.57 -1.08 19.52
CA PHE A 404 20.53 -0.61 18.60
C PHE A 404 20.33 0.90 18.70
N VAL A 405 20.36 1.59 17.59
CA VAL A 405 20.21 3.05 17.51
C VAL A 405 19.02 3.40 16.62
N LEU A 406 18.00 4.04 17.17
CA LEU A 406 16.80 4.45 16.41
C LEU A 406 17.17 5.52 15.36
N VAL A 407 16.62 5.38 14.15
CA VAL A 407 16.71 6.39 13.09
C VAL A 407 15.88 7.61 13.46
N LYS A 408 14.73 7.39 14.08
CA LYS A 408 13.82 8.41 14.62
C LYS A 408 13.24 7.98 15.96
N ASP A 409 13.21 8.91 16.92
CA ASP A 409 12.63 8.74 18.26
C ASP A 409 11.79 9.97 18.62
N PRO A 410 10.47 9.84 18.80
CA PRO A 410 9.68 8.63 18.57
C PRO A 410 9.56 8.26 17.09
N SER A 411 9.24 6.99 16.83
CA SER A 411 8.89 6.56 15.48
C SER A 411 7.60 7.28 15.02
N PRO A 412 7.55 7.83 13.81
CA PRO A 412 6.37 8.56 13.34
C PRO A 412 5.10 7.70 13.23
N PHE A 413 5.24 6.39 12.95
CA PHE A 413 4.11 5.49 12.78
C PHE A 413 4.47 4.03 13.14
N LEU A 414 4.11 3.06 12.30
CA LEU A 414 4.26 1.62 12.56
C LEU A 414 5.59 1.04 12.04
N GLN A 415 6.43 1.83 11.39
CA GLN A 415 7.77 1.42 10.98
C GLN A 415 8.78 1.84 12.05
N ILE A 416 9.36 0.86 12.74
CA ILE A 416 10.45 1.09 13.67
C ILE A 416 11.76 0.90 12.90
N CYS A 417 12.44 2.03 12.66
CA CYS A 417 13.66 2.10 11.90
C CYS A 417 14.87 2.25 12.83
N PHE A 418 15.88 1.38 12.70
CA PHE A 418 17.08 1.42 13.54
C PHE A 418 18.30 0.87 12.83
N TRP A 419 19.47 1.28 13.28
CA TRP A 419 20.76 0.65 12.99
C TRP A 419 21.12 -0.34 14.10
N PHE A 420 21.80 -1.41 13.72
CA PHE A 420 22.54 -2.24 14.65
C PHE A 420 24.03 -1.89 14.55
N VAL A 421 24.66 -1.59 15.67
CA VAL A 421 26.09 -1.26 15.78
C VAL A 421 26.80 -2.45 16.41
N PRO A 422 27.58 -3.24 15.67
CA PRO A 422 28.31 -4.38 16.23
C PRO A 422 29.27 -3.93 17.34
N PRO A 423 29.16 -4.45 18.58
CA PRO A 423 30.04 -4.06 19.68
C PRO A 423 31.53 -4.26 19.35
N GLN A 424 31.86 -5.34 18.64
CA GLN A 424 33.23 -5.68 18.26
C GLN A 424 33.87 -4.61 17.34
N LEU A 425 33.09 -3.95 16.49
CA LEU A 425 33.55 -2.89 15.60
C LEU A 425 33.63 -1.55 16.33
N ALA A 426 32.67 -1.28 17.21
CA ALA A 426 32.64 -0.07 18.02
C ALA A 426 33.87 0.01 18.97
N GLU A 427 34.19 -1.09 19.65
CA GLU A 427 35.34 -1.21 20.55
C GLU A 427 36.69 -1.10 19.80
N ALA A 428 36.75 -1.54 18.55
CA ALA A 428 37.96 -1.43 17.72
C ALA A 428 38.24 -0.01 17.23
N GLY A 429 37.36 0.97 17.47
CA GLY A 429 37.51 2.37 17.02
C GLY A 429 37.56 2.54 15.50
N LYS A 430 37.03 1.56 14.76
CA LYS A 430 37.00 1.59 13.30
C LYS A 430 35.81 2.41 12.81
N ASP A 431 35.98 3.05 11.66
CA ASP A 431 34.86 3.63 10.93
C ASP A 431 33.94 2.49 10.45
N ILE A 432 32.65 2.55 10.84
CA ILE A 432 31.70 1.45 10.62
C ILE A 432 30.78 1.81 9.46
N ASP A 433 30.84 1.05 8.36
CA ASP A 433 29.81 1.12 7.32
C ASP A 433 28.52 0.42 7.81
N LEU A 434 27.62 1.22 8.38
CA LEU A 434 26.33 0.74 8.86
C LEU A 434 25.43 0.20 7.73
N SER A 435 25.63 0.64 6.47
CA SER A 435 24.89 0.08 5.33
C SER A 435 25.29 -1.38 5.08
N MET A 436 26.61 -1.65 5.10
CA MET A 436 27.15 -3.00 4.97
C MET A 436 26.66 -3.90 6.11
N VAL A 437 26.75 -3.41 7.36
CA VAL A 437 26.28 -4.15 8.54
C VAL A 437 24.80 -4.52 8.40
N THR A 438 23.98 -3.53 8.07
CA THR A 438 22.53 -3.73 7.91
C THR A 438 22.23 -4.77 6.84
N ARG A 439 22.84 -4.67 5.65
CA ARG A 439 22.59 -5.60 4.53
C ARG A 439 23.00 -7.02 4.87
N GLU A 440 24.15 -7.22 5.51
CA GLU A 440 24.63 -8.57 5.87
C GLU A 440 23.75 -9.20 6.96
N LEU A 441 23.41 -8.48 8.01
CA LEU A 441 22.55 -9.00 9.07
C LEU A 441 21.12 -9.25 8.58
N HIS A 442 20.56 -8.34 7.78
CA HIS A 442 19.28 -8.53 7.11
C HIS A 442 19.26 -9.81 6.27
N ARG A 443 20.30 -10.04 5.45
CA ARG A 443 20.42 -11.24 4.62
C ARG A 443 20.40 -12.52 5.48
N ARG A 444 21.14 -12.56 6.59
CA ARG A 444 21.22 -13.72 7.49
C ARG A 444 19.88 -13.98 8.18
N VAL A 445 19.27 -12.94 8.75
CA VAL A 445 17.98 -13.04 9.43
C VAL A 445 16.90 -13.59 8.47
N ASN A 446 16.80 -13.05 7.25
CA ASN A 446 15.81 -13.54 6.29
C ASN A 446 16.12 -14.96 5.75
N GLN A 447 17.39 -15.31 5.58
CA GLN A 447 17.77 -16.65 5.12
C GLN A 447 17.53 -17.74 6.19
N SER A 448 17.45 -17.39 7.47
CA SER A 448 17.06 -18.34 8.51
C SER A 448 15.64 -18.85 8.34
N GLY A 449 14.78 -18.06 7.70
CA GLY A 449 13.35 -18.35 7.54
C GLY A 449 12.52 -18.08 8.80
N GLU A 450 13.13 -17.77 9.94
CA GLU A 450 12.43 -17.47 11.19
C GLU A 450 11.70 -16.15 11.12
N PHE A 451 12.33 -15.14 10.50
CA PHE A 451 11.79 -13.81 10.29
C PHE A 451 11.81 -13.43 8.82
N MET A 452 10.96 -12.48 8.47
CA MET A 452 11.05 -11.75 7.22
C MET A 452 10.92 -10.26 7.55
N VAL A 453 12.03 -9.52 7.36
CA VAL A 453 12.19 -8.10 7.69
C VAL A 453 12.74 -7.35 6.49
N ASP A 454 12.65 -6.02 6.50
CA ASP A 454 13.17 -5.18 5.42
C ASP A 454 14.28 -4.24 5.91
N HIS A 455 15.02 -3.69 4.97
CA HIS A 455 15.91 -2.56 5.18
C HIS A 455 15.58 -1.48 4.15
N ALA A 456 15.93 -0.24 4.45
CA ALA A 456 15.64 0.87 3.56
C ALA A 456 16.79 1.89 3.54
N PRO A 457 17.08 2.48 2.38
CA PRO A 457 17.92 3.66 2.28
C PRO A 457 17.10 4.93 2.50
N LEU A 458 17.74 5.96 3.02
CA LEU A 458 17.29 7.36 2.94
C LEU A 458 18.44 8.24 2.51
N VAL A 459 18.14 9.28 1.75
CA VAL A 459 19.16 10.24 1.28
C VAL A 459 19.95 10.80 2.47
N GLY A 460 21.28 10.66 2.42
CA GLY A 460 22.17 11.14 3.47
C GLY A 460 22.24 10.29 4.74
N LYS A 461 21.66 9.07 4.72
CA LYS A 461 21.75 8.11 5.83
C LYS A 461 22.22 6.74 5.33
N PRO A 462 22.99 5.99 6.17
CA PRO A 462 23.25 4.58 5.90
C PRO A 462 21.94 3.79 5.84
N ASP A 463 21.95 2.65 5.12
CA ASP A 463 20.82 1.70 5.17
C ASP A 463 20.54 1.27 6.60
N PHE A 464 19.29 1.08 6.95
CA PHE A 464 18.84 0.70 8.28
C PHE A 464 17.74 -0.37 8.22
N PHE A 465 17.57 -1.13 9.28
CA PHE A 465 16.41 -2.01 9.44
C PHE A 465 15.12 -1.19 9.47
N ARG A 466 14.12 -1.65 8.72
CA ARG A 466 12.77 -1.10 8.73
C ARG A 466 11.78 -2.20 9.10
N ILE A 467 11.39 -2.24 10.35
CA ILE A 467 10.48 -3.25 10.89
C ILE A 467 9.06 -2.70 10.89
N VAL A 468 8.15 -3.38 10.19
CA VAL A 468 6.74 -2.97 10.09
C VAL A 468 5.90 -3.79 11.08
N VAL A 469 5.40 -3.14 12.13
CA VAL A 469 4.58 -3.76 13.16
C VAL A 469 3.10 -3.66 12.76
N ASN A 470 2.63 -4.60 11.95
CA ASN A 470 1.29 -4.57 11.36
C ASN A 470 0.46 -5.86 11.61
N ALA A 471 1.09 -6.98 11.95
CA ALA A 471 0.39 -8.23 12.19
C ALA A 471 -0.45 -8.13 13.49
N PRO A 472 -1.76 -8.44 13.47
CA PRO A 472 -2.63 -8.30 14.65
C PRO A 472 -2.32 -9.34 15.76
N THR A 473 -1.57 -10.37 15.42
CA THR A 473 -1.17 -11.47 16.32
C THR A 473 0.25 -11.33 16.85
N VAL A 474 0.94 -10.21 16.53
CA VAL A 474 2.30 -9.96 17.00
C VAL A 474 2.31 -9.85 18.52
N ASN A 475 3.32 -10.49 19.15
CA ASN A 475 3.53 -10.48 20.59
C ASN A 475 4.89 -9.83 20.90
N LEU A 476 4.92 -9.02 21.97
CA LEU A 476 6.10 -8.24 22.33
C LEU A 476 7.33 -9.13 22.58
N HIS A 477 7.22 -10.12 23.45
CA HIS A 477 8.36 -10.97 23.85
C HIS A 477 8.65 -12.07 22.82
N ARG A 478 7.61 -12.76 22.41
CA ARG A 478 7.75 -13.89 21.49
C ARG A 478 8.30 -13.50 20.12
N ASP A 479 7.86 -12.35 19.58
CA ASP A 479 8.14 -11.97 18.20
C ASP A 479 9.09 -10.77 18.10
N LEU A 480 8.82 -9.67 18.81
CA LEU A 480 9.58 -8.42 18.67
C LEU A 480 10.91 -8.47 19.44
N GLU A 481 10.91 -8.94 20.69
CA GLU A 481 12.14 -9.12 21.44
C GLU A 481 13.02 -10.19 20.80
N ARG A 482 12.42 -11.32 20.40
CA ARG A 482 13.12 -12.41 19.69
C ARG A 482 13.76 -11.95 18.38
N LEU A 483 13.17 -10.97 17.68
CA LEU A 483 13.79 -10.38 16.48
C LEU A 483 15.11 -9.68 16.82
N LEU A 484 15.16 -8.93 17.92
CA LEU A 484 16.39 -8.28 18.36
C LEU A 484 17.46 -9.32 18.72
N ASP A 485 17.07 -10.40 19.43
CA ASP A 485 17.96 -11.52 19.73
C ASP A 485 18.50 -12.18 18.45
N ALA A 486 17.63 -12.41 17.46
CA ALA A 486 18.03 -13.00 16.18
C ALA A 486 19.04 -12.14 15.41
N ILE A 487 18.94 -10.80 15.49
CA ILE A 487 19.92 -9.88 14.89
C ILE A 487 21.26 -9.97 15.65
N GLU A 488 21.25 -10.03 16.98
CA GLU A 488 22.45 -10.20 17.82
C GLU A 488 23.12 -11.57 17.58
N GLU A 489 22.34 -12.65 17.50
CA GLU A 489 22.81 -13.99 17.15
C GLU A 489 23.41 -14.02 15.74
N ALA A 490 22.76 -13.39 14.75
CA ALA A 490 23.30 -13.27 13.41
C ALA A 490 24.65 -12.55 13.41
N ASN A 491 24.78 -11.43 14.17
CA ASN A 491 26.04 -10.71 14.34
C ASN A 491 27.16 -11.59 14.90
N ALA A 492 26.85 -12.45 15.90
CA ALA A 492 27.85 -13.33 16.51
C ALA A 492 28.45 -14.36 15.52
N THR A 493 27.76 -14.62 14.40
CA THR A 493 28.23 -15.54 13.36
C THR A 493 29.01 -14.85 12.24
N VAL A 494 29.15 -13.52 12.25
CA VAL A 494 29.83 -12.75 11.19
C VAL A 494 31.29 -12.54 11.57
N ASP A 495 32.19 -12.95 10.69
CA ASP A 495 33.58 -12.49 10.72
C ASP A 495 33.69 -11.15 9.94
N TRP A 496 33.59 -10.06 10.67
CA TRP A 496 33.65 -8.71 10.11
C TRP A 496 35.00 -8.36 9.45
N SER A 497 36.03 -9.17 9.64
CA SER A 497 37.31 -8.97 8.96
C SER A 497 37.28 -9.45 7.49
N THR A 498 36.36 -10.32 7.16
CA THR A 498 36.22 -10.93 5.83
C THR A 498 35.10 -10.32 4.99
N VAL A 499 34.19 -9.55 5.60
CA VAL A 499 33.12 -8.85 4.88
C VAL A 499 33.72 -7.66 4.14
N GLN A 500 33.81 -7.77 2.82
CA GLN A 500 34.34 -6.70 1.96
C GLN A 500 33.40 -5.52 1.92
N CYS A 501 33.96 -4.31 2.07
CA CYS A 501 33.29 -3.01 1.90
C CYS A 501 32.79 -2.81 0.46
#